data_a50d2a79efcf6f3471608b6b894f2d06
#
_entry.id   a50d2a79efcf6f3471608b6b894f2d06
#
_cell.length_a   1.000
_cell.length_b   1.000
_cell.length_c   1.000
_cell.angle_alpha   90.00
_cell.angle_beta   90.00
_cell.angle_gamma   90.00
#
_symmetry.space_group_name_H-M   'P 1'
#
loop_
_entity.id
_entity.type
_entity.pdbx_description
1 polymer ?
#
loop_
_entity_poly.entity_id
_entity_poly.type
_entity_poly.pdbx_seq_one_letter_code
_entity_poly.pdbx_strand_id
1 'polypeptide(L)'
;LHLDHIDALLPILQGKGIDRESFIENIRMLHEQEIVDIYNDKAVRFSDQCLSNYLLKYVFFDKKLLDFSEMVKGCFLSYRARTISSVNTLLNVFKNAEVSNFVEKEIKKVWDELATENSSVFFDFVKVFFFVSPTETLMILQNKIDSEEDATYKWCDIDTEKGKNYQRVTNEIIETLGGFADMRDLPTACDLFFQYYLK
;
A
#
# COMPACT_ATOMS: atom_id res chain seq x y z
N LEU A 1 14.34 3.14 6.64
CA LEU A 1 14.08 1.99 7.53
C LEU A 1 14.48 2.35 8.95
N HIS A 2 13.63 2.05 9.94
CA HIS A 2 13.98 2.16 11.34
C HIS A 2 14.52 0.80 11.84
N LEU A 3 15.71 0.78 12.41
CA LEU A 3 16.39 -0.48 12.78
C LEU A 3 15.68 -1.22 13.93
N ASP A 4 14.95 -0.49 14.79
CA ASP A 4 14.16 -1.11 15.86
C ASP A 4 12.94 -1.89 15.33
N HIS A 5 12.53 -1.64 14.09
CA HIS A 5 11.37 -2.26 13.44
C HIS A 5 11.74 -3.22 12.30
N ILE A 6 12.97 -3.76 12.32
CA ILE A 6 13.46 -4.69 11.29
C ILE A 6 12.70 -6.02 11.28
N ASP A 7 12.03 -6.36 12.37
CA ASP A 7 11.39 -7.67 12.57
C ASP A 7 10.36 -8.02 11.48
N ALA A 8 9.72 -7.00 10.86
CA ALA A 8 8.81 -7.22 9.73
C ALA A 8 9.52 -7.70 8.45
N LEU A 9 10.82 -7.43 8.32
CA LEU A 9 11.65 -7.83 7.17
C LEU A 9 12.38 -9.16 7.41
N LEU A 10 12.62 -9.53 8.67
CA LEU A 10 13.43 -10.71 9.01
C LEU A 10 12.92 -12.00 8.37
N PRO A 11 11.62 -12.33 8.31
CA PRO A 11 11.15 -13.54 7.66
C PRO A 11 11.57 -13.63 6.19
N ILE A 12 11.54 -12.51 5.48
CA ILE A 12 11.93 -12.43 4.06
C ILE A 12 13.44 -12.60 3.90
N LEU A 13 14.23 -11.99 4.79
CA LEU A 13 15.69 -12.04 4.78
C LEU A 13 16.23 -13.40 5.24
N GLN A 14 15.61 -14.02 6.23
CA GLN A 14 15.98 -15.35 6.73
C GLN A 14 15.82 -16.43 5.65
N GLY A 15 14.81 -16.32 4.79
CA GLY A 15 14.65 -17.16 3.60
C GLY A 15 15.85 -17.09 2.64
N LYS A 16 16.70 -16.07 2.77
CA LYS A 16 17.95 -15.87 2.00
C LYS A 16 19.21 -16.08 2.85
N GLY A 17 19.08 -16.62 4.06
CA GLY A 17 20.21 -16.86 4.96
C GLY A 17 20.77 -15.59 5.62
N ILE A 18 20.02 -14.49 5.62
CA ILE A 18 20.41 -13.22 6.24
C ILE A 18 19.66 -13.11 7.58
N ASP A 19 20.38 -13.25 8.67
CA ASP A 19 19.87 -13.01 10.01
C ASP A 19 19.99 -11.52 10.39
N ARG A 20 19.50 -11.17 11.58
CA ARG A 20 19.50 -9.80 12.07
C ARG A 20 20.92 -9.23 12.23
N GLU A 21 21.84 -10.05 12.72
CA GLU A 21 23.21 -9.62 12.99
C GLU A 21 23.96 -9.32 11.69
N SER A 22 23.93 -10.25 10.75
CA SER A 22 24.49 -10.06 9.41
C SER A 22 23.85 -8.88 8.67
N PHE A 23 22.55 -8.65 8.85
CA PHE A 23 21.89 -7.49 8.25
C PHE A 23 22.43 -6.16 8.80
N ILE A 24 22.59 -6.05 10.11
CA ILE A 24 23.13 -4.84 10.76
C ILE A 24 24.60 -4.61 10.36
N GLU A 25 25.42 -5.68 10.32
CA GLU A 25 26.81 -5.60 9.84
C GLU A 25 26.87 -5.09 8.39
N ASN A 26 26.08 -5.66 7.50
CA ASN A 26 26.05 -5.22 6.10
C ASN A 26 25.63 -3.75 5.97
N ILE A 27 24.66 -3.28 6.77
CA ILE A 27 24.29 -1.86 6.79
C ILE A 27 25.46 -0.97 7.22
N ARG A 28 26.25 -1.36 8.23
CA ARG A 28 27.42 -0.60 8.65
C ARG A 28 28.49 -0.56 7.55
N MET A 29 28.75 -1.68 6.90
CA MET A 29 29.66 -1.73 5.75
C MET A 29 29.21 -0.82 4.61
N LEU A 30 27.91 -0.81 4.29
CA LEU A 30 27.36 0.07 3.27
C LEU A 30 27.42 1.55 3.68
N HIS A 31 27.33 1.85 4.97
CA HIS A 31 27.51 3.21 5.49
C HIS A 31 28.95 3.69 5.36
N GLU A 32 29.93 2.83 5.68
CA GLU A 32 31.36 3.14 5.47
C GLU A 32 31.70 3.42 3.99
N GLN A 33 30.93 2.82 3.08
CA GLN A 33 31.05 3.05 1.62
C GLN A 33 30.17 4.22 1.11
N GLU A 34 29.55 5.00 2.00
CA GLU A 34 28.67 6.13 1.66
C GLU A 34 27.43 5.75 0.80
N ILE A 35 27.08 4.47 0.77
CA ILE A 35 25.90 3.98 0.02
C ILE A 35 24.62 4.23 0.79
N VAL A 36 24.69 4.13 2.12
CA VAL A 36 23.57 4.42 3.02
C VAL A 36 23.99 5.39 4.13
N ASP A 37 23.04 6.20 4.57
CA ASP A 37 23.19 7.06 5.75
C ASP A 37 22.56 6.39 6.97
N ILE A 38 23.26 6.41 8.10
CA ILE A 38 22.74 5.98 9.39
C ILE A 38 22.51 7.22 10.27
N TYR A 39 21.30 7.36 10.78
CA TYR A 39 20.89 8.48 11.65
C TYR A 39 20.68 7.98 13.08
N ASN A 40 21.48 8.51 14.00
CA ASN A 40 21.40 8.21 15.44
C ASN A 40 21.37 6.71 15.76
N ASP A 41 22.05 5.88 15.01
CA ASP A 41 22.05 4.41 15.10
C ASP A 41 20.65 3.74 15.04
N LYS A 42 19.64 4.47 14.59
CA LYS A 42 18.24 4.03 14.60
C LYS A 42 17.59 3.97 13.24
N ALA A 43 17.99 4.82 12.32
CA ALA A 43 17.35 4.88 11.02
C ALA A 43 18.37 4.82 9.89
N VAL A 44 18.03 4.12 8.83
CA VAL A 44 18.85 3.94 7.63
C VAL A 44 18.07 4.36 6.40
N ARG A 45 18.74 5.09 5.52
CA ARG A 45 18.25 5.37 4.17
C ARG A 45 19.40 5.31 3.17
N PHE A 46 19.09 5.13 1.90
CA PHE A 46 20.08 5.30 0.84
C PHE A 46 20.50 6.78 0.76
N SER A 47 21.80 7.02 0.58
CA SER A 47 22.36 8.35 0.42
C SER A 47 21.93 9.00 -0.90
N ASP A 48 21.71 8.18 -1.93
CA ASP A 48 21.27 8.60 -3.26
C ASP A 48 19.91 7.98 -3.63
N GLN A 49 18.96 8.83 -4.06
CA GLN A 49 17.60 8.40 -4.43
C GLN A 49 17.60 7.63 -5.77
N CYS A 50 18.45 7.99 -6.71
CA CYS A 50 18.52 7.29 -8.01
C CYS A 50 19.06 5.89 -7.82
N LEU A 51 20.08 5.72 -6.97
CA LEU A 51 20.59 4.40 -6.59
C LEU A 51 19.52 3.57 -5.88
N SER A 52 18.80 4.16 -4.93
CA SER A 52 17.69 3.49 -4.23
C SER A 52 16.63 2.96 -5.21
N ASN A 53 16.20 3.80 -6.16
CA ASN A 53 15.21 3.42 -7.16
C ASN A 53 15.74 2.31 -8.09
N TYR A 54 17.00 2.44 -8.53
CA TYR A 54 17.64 1.43 -9.35
C TYR A 54 17.73 0.08 -8.63
N LEU A 55 18.17 0.06 -7.37
CA LEU A 55 18.29 -1.16 -6.59
C LEU A 55 16.93 -1.81 -6.33
N LEU A 56 15.88 -1.02 -6.10
CA LEU A 56 14.52 -1.51 -5.96
C LEU A 56 14.12 -2.32 -7.21
N LYS A 57 14.28 -1.73 -8.40
CA LYS A 57 14.00 -2.42 -9.67
C LYS A 57 14.91 -3.64 -9.87
N TYR A 58 16.20 -3.49 -9.65
CA TYR A 58 17.20 -4.54 -9.83
C TYR A 58 16.91 -5.78 -8.98
N VAL A 59 16.62 -5.58 -7.69
CA VAL A 59 16.41 -6.67 -6.73
C VAL A 59 15.11 -7.42 -7.02
N PHE A 60 14.01 -6.71 -7.27
CA PHE A 60 12.69 -7.32 -7.37
C PHE A 60 12.29 -7.70 -8.80
N PHE A 61 12.69 -6.91 -9.80
CA PHE A 61 12.28 -7.13 -11.19
C PHE A 61 13.39 -7.78 -12.02
N ASP A 62 14.59 -7.17 -12.09
CA ASP A 62 15.64 -7.63 -13.02
C ASP A 62 16.27 -8.95 -12.55
N LYS A 63 16.60 -9.07 -11.28
CA LYS A 63 17.30 -10.25 -10.70
C LYS A 63 16.41 -11.16 -9.88
N LYS A 64 15.25 -10.69 -9.44
CA LYS A 64 14.30 -11.44 -8.60
C LYS A 64 14.99 -12.09 -7.39
N LEU A 65 15.87 -11.32 -6.73
CA LEU A 65 16.63 -11.78 -5.56
C LEU A 65 15.71 -11.99 -4.36
N LEU A 66 14.69 -11.12 -4.24
CA LEU A 66 13.63 -11.21 -3.23
C LEU A 66 12.28 -11.29 -3.93
N ASP A 67 11.31 -11.93 -3.29
CA ASP A 67 9.93 -11.97 -3.76
C ASP A 67 9.24 -10.64 -3.44
N PHE A 68 8.69 -10.00 -4.48
CA PHE A 68 8.04 -8.70 -4.34
C PHE A 68 6.70 -8.81 -3.61
N SER A 69 5.94 -9.86 -3.86
CA SER A 69 4.67 -10.09 -3.19
C SER A 69 4.85 -10.35 -1.70
N GLU A 70 5.84 -11.16 -1.31
CA GLU A 70 6.19 -11.38 0.09
C GLU A 70 6.60 -10.07 0.79
N MET A 71 7.42 -9.25 0.13
CA MET A 71 7.81 -7.94 0.66
C MET A 71 6.59 -7.03 0.85
N VAL A 72 5.72 -6.93 -0.14
CA VAL A 72 4.52 -6.10 -0.06
C VAL A 72 3.61 -6.59 1.07
N LYS A 73 3.31 -7.90 1.14
CA LYS A 73 2.47 -8.51 2.17
C LYS A 73 3.05 -8.30 3.58
N GLY A 74 4.33 -8.62 3.76
CA GLY A 74 4.99 -8.54 5.07
C GLY A 74 5.20 -7.11 5.58
N CYS A 75 5.42 -6.16 4.66
CA CYS A 75 5.70 -4.78 5.03
C CYS A 75 4.45 -3.89 5.07
N PHE A 76 3.32 -4.30 4.47
CA PHE A 76 2.16 -3.43 4.32
C PHE A 76 1.62 -2.92 5.66
N LEU A 77 1.54 -3.76 6.68
CA LEU A 77 1.07 -3.36 8.01
C LEU A 77 2.05 -2.44 8.74
N SER A 78 3.31 -2.83 8.77
CA SER A 78 4.32 -2.14 9.59
C SER A 78 4.90 -0.90 8.91
N TYR A 79 4.91 -0.89 7.57
CA TYR A 79 5.56 0.14 6.74
C TYR A 79 4.69 0.62 5.59
N ARG A 80 3.36 0.72 5.79
CA ARG A 80 2.38 1.03 4.75
C ARG A 80 2.81 2.14 3.80
N ALA A 81 3.16 3.31 4.33
CA ALA A 81 3.56 4.45 3.51
C ALA A 81 4.81 4.17 2.65
N ARG A 82 5.77 3.40 3.17
CA ARG A 82 6.98 3.02 2.45
C ARG A 82 6.71 1.97 1.40
N THR A 83 5.86 1.00 1.71
CA THR A 83 5.41 -0.03 0.75
C THR A 83 4.71 0.62 -0.43
N ILE A 84 3.75 1.52 -0.17
CA ILE A 84 3.06 2.30 -1.21
C ILE A 84 4.06 3.11 -2.04
N SER A 85 4.98 3.81 -1.38
CA SER A 85 6.02 4.58 -2.07
C SER A 85 6.90 3.71 -2.97
N SER A 86 7.27 2.50 -2.54
CA SER A 86 8.06 1.55 -3.33
C SER A 86 7.31 1.07 -4.57
N VAL A 87 6.03 0.71 -4.42
CA VAL A 87 5.15 0.34 -5.54
C VAL A 87 5.04 1.49 -6.54
N ASN A 88 4.72 2.69 -6.04
CA ASN A 88 4.59 3.88 -6.88
C ASN A 88 5.90 4.26 -7.58
N THR A 89 7.05 4.03 -6.94
CA THR A 89 8.35 4.24 -7.57
C THR A 89 8.53 3.32 -8.77
N LEU A 90 8.21 2.04 -8.65
CA LEU A 90 8.31 1.11 -9.79
C LEU A 90 7.38 1.51 -10.93
N LEU A 91 6.14 1.90 -10.64
CA LEU A 91 5.15 2.27 -11.64
C LEU A 91 5.46 3.61 -12.32
N ASN A 92 5.91 4.63 -11.57
CA ASN A 92 6.00 6.00 -12.05
C ASN A 92 7.40 6.39 -12.55
N VAL A 93 8.47 5.85 -11.94
CA VAL A 93 9.84 6.18 -12.34
C VAL A 93 10.26 5.41 -13.58
N PHE A 94 9.94 4.12 -13.64
CA PHE A 94 10.40 3.29 -14.74
C PHE A 94 9.45 3.26 -15.95
N LYS A 95 8.19 3.65 -15.79
CA LYS A 95 7.17 3.83 -16.86
C LYS A 95 7.26 2.80 -18.00
N ASN A 96 7.50 1.54 -17.65
CA ASN A 96 7.70 0.44 -18.59
C ASN A 96 6.55 -0.55 -18.40
N ALA A 97 5.91 -0.95 -19.52
CA ALA A 97 4.79 -1.90 -19.49
C ALA A 97 5.15 -3.25 -18.82
N GLU A 98 6.38 -3.73 -18.99
CA GLU A 98 6.83 -4.97 -18.35
C GLU A 98 6.89 -4.82 -16.81
N VAL A 99 7.41 -3.69 -16.33
CA VAL A 99 7.47 -3.39 -14.88
C VAL A 99 6.06 -3.20 -14.33
N SER A 100 5.19 -2.48 -15.04
CA SER A 100 3.80 -2.27 -14.61
C SER A 100 3.05 -3.60 -14.52
N ASN A 101 3.11 -4.43 -15.56
CA ASN A 101 2.48 -5.75 -15.56
C ASN A 101 3.04 -6.66 -14.46
N PHE A 102 4.35 -6.59 -14.19
CA PHE A 102 4.96 -7.32 -13.07
C PHE A 102 4.38 -6.86 -11.73
N VAL A 103 4.37 -5.56 -11.48
CA VAL A 103 3.88 -4.99 -10.21
C VAL A 103 2.40 -5.35 -10.02
N GLU A 104 1.56 -5.15 -11.04
CA GLU A 104 0.14 -5.49 -11.00
C GLU A 104 -0.08 -6.97 -10.68
N LYS A 105 0.67 -7.85 -11.32
CA LYS A 105 0.61 -9.30 -11.08
C LYS A 105 0.98 -9.66 -9.64
N GLU A 106 2.08 -9.11 -9.14
CA GLU A 106 2.54 -9.41 -7.78
C GLU A 106 1.61 -8.82 -6.71
N ILE A 107 1.06 -7.63 -6.93
CA ILE A 107 0.04 -7.04 -6.06
C ILE A 107 -1.25 -7.88 -6.08
N LYS A 108 -1.67 -8.35 -7.27
CA LYS A 108 -2.85 -9.22 -7.39
C LYS A 108 -2.67 -10.53 -6.62
N LYS A 109 -1.47 -11.10 -6.62
CA LYS A 109 -1.16 -12.29 -5.83
C LYS A 109 -1.39 -12.04 -4.33
N VAL A 110 -0.88 -10.91 -3.79
CA VAL A 110 -1.11 -10.53 -2.39
C VAL A 110 -2.59 -10.30 -2.11
N TRP A 111 -3.31 -9.67 -3.02
CA TRP A 111 -4.75 -9.45 -2.93
C TRP A 111 -5.51 -10.77 -2.78
N ASP A 112 -5.25 -11.74 -3.66
CA ASP A 112 -5.91 -13.04 -3.65
C ASP A 112 -5.59 -13.85 -2.37
N GLU A 113 -4.36 -13.76 -1.89
CA GLU A 113 -3.95 -14.37 -0.62
C GLU A 113 -4.70 -13.75 0.57
N LEU A 114 -4.71 -12.40 0.69
CA LEU A 114 -5.40 -11.71 1.77
C LEU A 114 -6.92 -11.94 1.74
N ALA A 115 -7.52 -12.03 0.56
CA ALA A 115 -8.93 -12.36 0.40
C ALA A 115 -9.23 -13.79 0.87
N THR A 116 -8.36 -14.76 0.51
CA THR A 116 -8.52 -16.17 0.91
C THR A 116 -8.35 -16.37 2.42
N GLU A 117 -7.44 -15.63 3.02
CA GLU A 117 -7.18 -15.66 4.47
C GLU A 117 -8.26 -14.94 5.29
N ASN A 118 -9.25 -14.28 4.66
CA ASN A 118 -10.19 -13.37 5.30
C ASN A 118 -9.51 -12.36 6.23
N SER A 119 -8.39 -11.84 5.77
CA SER A 119 -7.52 -10.94 6.55
C SER A 119 -8.25 -9.65 6.89
N SER A 120 -8.17 -9.22 8.15
CA SER A 120 -8.72 -7.92 8.60
C SER A 120 -8.10 -6.72 7.87
N VAL A 121 -6.93 -6.89 7.27
CA VAL A 121 -6.26 -5.87 6.46
C VAL A 121 -6.63 -5.88 4.99
N PHE A 122 -7.44 -6.86 4.56
CA PHE A 122 -7.79 -7.01 3.15
C PHE A 122 -8.41 -5.74 2.56
N PHE A 123 -9.40 -5.17 3.24
CA PHE A 123 -10.04 -3.95 2.75
C PHE A 123 -9.10 -2.74 2.74
N ASP A 124 -8.23 -2.63 3.73
CA ASP A 124 -7.17 -1.59 3.73
C ASP A 124 -6.21 -1.74 2.56
N PHE A 125 -5.91 -2.97 2.17
CA PHE A 125 -5.09 -3.26 1.00
C PHE A 125 -5.83 -2.90 -0.29
N VAL A 126 -7.11 -3.26 -0.40
CA VAL A 126 -8.00 -2.91 -1.51
C VAL A 126 -8.05 -1.41 -1.74
N LYS A 127 -8.27 -0.61 -0.69
CA LYS A 127 -8.32 0.86 -0.76
C LYS A 127 -7.06 1.48 -1.37
N VAL A 128 -5.91 0.87 -1.14
CA VAL A 128 -4.62 1.39 -1.64
C VAL A 128 -4.34 0.93 -3.07
N PHE A 129 -4.64 -0.31 -3.36
CA PHE A 129 -4.27 -0.95 -4.62
C PHE A 129 -5.49 -1.24 -5.53
N PHE A 130 -6.56 -0.46 -5.38
CA PHE A 130 -7.81 -0.61 -6.14
C PHE A 130 -7.59 -0.60 -7.66
N PHE A 131 -6.58 0.11 -8.14
CA PHE A 131 -6.24 0.22 -9.56
C PHE A 131 -5.75 -1.10 -10.18
N VAL A 132 -5.32 -2.06 -9.38
CA VAL A 132 -4.86 -3.38 -9.86
C VAL A 132 -6.03 -4.25 -10.31
N SER A 133 -7.16 -4.14 -9.63
CA SER A 133 -8.38 -4.89 -9.97
C SER A 133 -9.62 -4.02 -9.77
N PRO A 134 -9.84 -3.01 -10.65
CA PRO A 134 -10.89 -2.02 -10.47
C PRO A 134 -12.28 -2.63 -10.37
N THR A 135 -12.62 -3.57 -11.24
CA THR A 135 -13.93 -4.24 -11.25
C THR A 135 -14.18 -5.01 -9.95
N GLU A 136 -13.21 -5.77 -9.47
CA GLU A 136 -13.35 -6.50 -8.20
C GLU A 136 -13.45 -5.53 -7.01
N THR A 137 -12.72 -4.41 -7.05
CA THR A 137 -12.84 -3.36 -6.02
C THR A 137 -14.27 -2.84 -5.97
N LEU A 138 -14.89 -2.53 -7.11
CA LEU A 138 -16.28 -2.07 -7.15
C LEU A 138 -17.25 -3.13 -6.63
N MET A 139 -17.03 -4.40 -6.93
CA MET A 139 -17.85 -5.50 -6.37
C MET A 139 -17.71 -5.60 -4.86
N ILE A 140 -16.49 -5.44 -4.31
CA ILE A 140 -16.26 -5.43 -2.87
C ILE A 140 -16.96 -4.23 -2.22
N LEU A 141 -16.85 -3.05 -2.84
CA LEU A 141 -17.54 -1.84 -2.37
C LEU A 141 -19.06 -2.00 -2.41
N GLN A 142 -19.61 -2.58 -3.49
CA GLN A 142 -21.04 -2.88 -3.59
C GLN A 142 -21.50 -3.76 -2.43
N ASN A 143 -20.83 -4.88 -2.20
CA ASN A 143 -21.16 -5.80 -1.10
C ASN A 143 -21.10 -5.11 0.26
N LYS A 144 -20.10 -4.22 0.46
CA LYS A 144 -19.95 -3.46 1.69
C LYS A 144 -21.10 -2.46 1.85
N ILE A 145 -21.44 -1.72 0.79
CA ILE A 145 -22.60 -0.81 0.78
C ILE A 145 -23.89 -1.57 1.09
N ASP A 146 -24.09 -2.73 0.47
CA ASP A 146 -25.30 -3.51 0.68
C ASP A 146 -25.43 -4.05 2.12
N SER A 147 -24.30 -4.30 2.79
CA SER A 147 -24.25 -4.76 4.18
C SER A 147 -24.36 -3.65 5.22
N GLU A 148 -24.22 -2.38 4.84
CA GLU A 148 -24.42 -1.25 5.74
C GLU A 148 -25.90 -1.10 6.10
N GLU A 149 -26.18 -0.79 7.34
CA GLU A 149 -27.55 -0.45 7.79
C GLU A 149 -27.94 0.93 7.28
N ASP A 150 -29.23 1.14 6.99
CA ASP A 150 -29.73 2.45 6.59
C ASP A 150 -29.46 3.47 7.69
N ALA A 151 -28.83 4.59 7.30
CA ALA A 151 -28.47 5.62 8.25
C ALA A 151 -29.75 6.31 8.78
N THR A 152 -29.90 6.30 10.09
CA THR A 152 -31.01 7.01 10.77
C THR A 152 -30.69 8.50 11.00
N TYR A 153 -29.70 9.04 10.33
CA TYR A 153 -29.32 10.45 10.44
C TYR A 153 -30.42 11.34 9.86
N LYS A 154 -31.02 12.14 10.74
CA LYS A 154 -31.83 13.28 10.29
C LYS A 154 -30.87 14.44 10.03
N TRP A 155 -30.99 15.11 8.89
CA TRP A 155 -30.21 16.28 8.54
C TRP A 155 -30.26 17.41 9.57
N CYS A 156 -31.30 17.43 10.43
CA CYS A 156 -31.45 18.38 11.52
C CYS A 156 -30.54 18.13 12.72
N ASP A 157 -29.86 16.99 12.79
CA ASP A 157 -28.92 16.66 13.89
C ASP A 157 -27.49 17.15 13.62
N ILE A 158 -27.24 17.79 12.48
CA ILE A 158 -25.99 18.50 12.22
C ILE A 158 -25.98 19.76 13.08
N ASP A 159 -25.28 19.70 14.20
CA ASP A 159 -25.08 20.83 15.10
C ASP A 159 -24.24 21.92 14.40
N THR A 160 -24.93 22.84 13.74
CA THR A 160 -24.32 23.94 13.00
C THR A 160 -23.61 24.95 13.92
N GLU A 161 -23.87 24.93 15.24
CA GLU A 161 -23.20 25.81 16.19
C GLU A 161 -21.76 25.37 16.52
N LYS A 162 -21.43 24.09 16.35
CA LYS A 162 -20.07 23.57 16.51
C LYS A 162 -19.24 23.63 15.22
N GLY A 163 -19.73 24.24 14.18
CA GLY A 163 -19.17 24.32 12.84
C GLY A 163 -17.81 24.99 12.65
N LYS A 164 -16.98 25.10 13.71
CA LYS A 164 -15.58 25.57 13.61
C LYS A 164 -14.55 24.45 13.38
N ASN A 165 -14.95 23.20 13.51
CA ASN A 165 -14.13 22.05 13.18
C ASN A 165 -14.87 21.22 12.13
N TYR A 166 -14.73 21.59 10.87
CA TYR A 166 -14.97 20.66 9.77
C TYR A 166 -13.96 19.53 9.88
N GLN A 167 -14.17 18.62 10.80
CA GLN A 167 -13.56 17.30 10.69
C GLN A 167 -14.16 16.71 9.42
N ARG A 168 -13.33 16.63 8.41
CA ARG A 168 -13.64 15.90 7.19
C ARG A 168 -13.96 14.48 7.66
N VAL A 169 -15.23 14.12 7.62
CA VAL A 169 -15.65 12.73 7.88
C VAL A 169 -15.13 11.95 6.67
N THR A 170 -13.94 11.37 6.83
CA THR A 170 -13.35 10.52 5.82
C THR A 170 -14.06 9.18 5.89
N ASN A 171 -14.93 8.94 4.93
CA ASN A 171 -15.55 7.64 4.77
C ASN A 171 -14.73 6.82 3.79
N GLU A 172 -14.29 5.65 4.24
CA GLU A 172 -13.42 4.76 3.46
C GLU A 172 -14.00 4.33 2.11
N ILE A 173 -15.33 4.15 2.04
CA ILE A 173 -16.04 3.81 0.80
C ILE A 173 -15.95 4.99 -0.17
N ILE A 174 -16.29 6.20 0.30
CA ILE A 174 -16.26 7.42 -0.51
C ILE A 174 -14.84 7.73 -1.00
N GLU A 175 -13.85 7.59 -0.13
CA GLU A 175 -12.44 7.81 -0.52
C GLU A 175 -11.99 6.84 -1.61
N THR A 176 -12.36 5.56 -1.48
CA THR A 176 -12.02 4.54 -2.48
C THR A 176 -12.74 4.80 -3.80
N LEU A 177 -14.04 5.13 -3.77
CA LEU A 177 -14.81 5.50 -4.97
C LEU A 177 -14.23 6.75 -5.65
N GLY A 178 -13.76 7.73 -4.87
CA GLY A 178 -13.09 8.93 -5.40
C GLY A 178 -11.81 8.62 -6.19
N GLY A 179 -11.15 7.50 -5.88
CA GLY A 179 -9.97 7.03 -6.64
C GLY A 179 -10.27 6.65 -8.10
N PHE A 180 -11.55 6.42 -8.45
CA PHE A 180 -11.97 6.08 -9.81
C PHE A 180 -12.20 7.30 -10.73
N ALA A 181 -11.95 8.53 -10.26
CA ALA A 181 -12.25 9.76 -10.99
C ALA A 181 -11.69 9.81 -12.43
N ASP A 182 -10.48 9.25 -12.64
CA ASP A 182 -9.80 9.23 -13.93
C ASP A 182 -9.81 7.83 -14.57
N MET A 183 -10.66 6.92 -14.09
CA MET A 183 -10.72 5.55 -14.58
C MET A 183 -11.92 5.31 -15.51
N ARG A 184 -11.81 4.26 -16.34
CA ARG A 184 -12.90 3.81 -17.22
C ARG A 184 -14.17 3.44 -16.44
N ASP A 185 -14.02 2.97 -15.21
CA ASP A 185 -15.10 2.49 -14.35
C ASP A 185 -15.78 3.61 -13.53
N LEU A 186 -15.44 4.89 -13.80
CA LEU A 186 -16.04 6.04 -13.13
C LEU A 186 -17.58 6.01 -13.11
N PRO A 187 -18.31 5.67 -14.22
CA PRO A 187 -19.78 5.63 -14.17
C PRO A 187 -20.30 4.68 -13.08
N THR A 188 -19.75 3.47 -12.99
CA THR A 188 -20.14 2.50 -11.96
C THR A 188 -19.78 2.99 -10.55
N ALA A 189 -18.63 3.62 -10.38
CA ALA A 189 -18.25 4.24 -9.11
C ALA A 189 -19.20 5.36 -8.69
N CYS A 190 -19.69 6.18 -9.64
CA CYS A 190 -20.71 7.19 -9.39
C CYS A 190 -22.05 6.55 -8.96
N ASP A 191 -22.48 5.49 -9.62
CA ASP A 191 -23.72 4.78 -9.26
C ASP A 191 -23.63 4.23 -7.83
N LEU A 192 -22.49 3.64 -7.45
CA LEU A 192 -22.25 3.15 -6.08
C LEU A 192 -22.21 4.30 -5.06
N PHE A 193 -21.62 5.44 -5.43
CA PHE A 193 -21.61 6.62 -4.59
C PHE A 193 -23.04 7.09 -4.28
N PHE A 194 -23.91 7.18 -5.30
CA PHE A 194 -25.31 7.57 -5.10
C PHE A 194 -26.08 6.52 -4.29
N GLN A 195 -25.89 5.23 -4.53
CA GLN A 195 -26.50 4.18 -3.72
C GLN A 195 -26.12 4.32 -2.23
N TYR A 196 -24.85 4.55 -1.96
CA TYR A 196 -24.35 4.73 -0.60
C TYR A 196 -24.88 6.02 0.05
N TYR A 197 -24.99 7.09 -0.73
CA TYR A 197 -25.53 8.38 -0.25
C TYR A 197 -27.02 8.29 0.11
N LEU A 198 -27.80 7.43 -0.55
CA LEU A 198 -29.23 7.26 -0.33
C LEU A 198 -29.55 6.30 0.81
N LYS A 199 -28.56 5.56 1.32
CA LYS A 199 -28.68 4.72 2.51
C LYS A 199 -28.54 5.53 3.79
#